data_7fd3121f10164e432c8c7d194770de92
#
_entry.id   7fd3121f10164e432c8c7d194770de92
#
_cell.length_a   1.000
_cell.length_b   1.000
_cell.length_c   1.000
_cell.angle_alpha   90.00
_cell.angle_beta   90.00
_cell.angle_gamma   90.00
#
_symmetry.space_group_name_H-M   'P 1'
#
loop_
_entity.id
_entity.type
_entity.pdbx_description
1 polymer ?
#
loop_
_entity_poly.entity_id
_entity_poly.type
_entity_poly.pdbx_seq_one_letter_code
_entity_poly.pdbx_strand_id
1 'polypeptide(L)'
;MNNNTESFELIECHLEKIIFDENSDYVVGLNIREEIYGLKLNSYDGTILTFVDSGCAENPHINIIHQILLQFKKSVGFELQRVIIEAKYGDVFYCRLHWSHEKQDIYNVCSLGDALILQALSECDMFVVDFVFKQLDKFDEDGFMSNFEDYT
;
A
#
# COMPACT_ATOMS: atom_id res chain seq x y z
N MET A 1 25.67 19.51 16.14
CA MET A 1 24.63 18.48 16.03
C MET A 1 23.77 18.79 14.84
N ASN A 2 23.97 18.06 13.79
CA ASN A 2 23.11 18.19 12.64
C ASN A 2 21.81 17.45 12.91
N ASN A 3 20.84 18.15 13.41
CA ASN A 3 19.47 17.66 13.38
C ASN A 3 18.94 17.78 11.95
N ASN A 4 19.52 17.00 11.07
CA ASN A 4 18.91 16.72 9.80
C ASN A 4 17.76 15.73 10.03
N THR A 5 16.75 16.18 10.73
CA THR A 5 15.43 15.65 10.50
C THR A 5 15.04 16.16 9.12
N GLU A 6 15.47 15.44 8.10
CA GLU A 6 14.86 15.61 6.80
C GLU A 6 13.37 15.33 7.00
N SER A 7 12.59 16.40 7.11
CA SER A 7 11.14 16.31 7.12
C SER A 7 10.73 15.89 5.72
N PHE A 8 10.58 14.57 5.52
CA PHE A 8 10.03 14.08 4.27
C PHE A 8 8.59 14.55 4.15
N GLU A 9 8.27 15.18 3.04
CA GLU A 9 6.89 15.51 2.72
C GLU A 9 6.12 14.22 2.48
N LEU A 10 4.97 14.09 3.11
CA LEU A 10 4.04 13.00 2.90
C LEU A 10 2.98 13.44 1.90
N ILE A 11 2.82 12.68 0.85
CA ILE A 11 1.86 12.96 -0.21
C ILE A 11 0.73 11.94 -0.10
N GLU A 12 -0.51 12.42 0.05
CA GLU A 12 -1.66 11.55 0.16
C GLU A 12 -1.88 10.77 -1.14
N CYS A 13 -2.23 9.50 -1.01
CA CYS A 13 -2.53 8.65 -2.15
C CYS A 13 -3.68 7.69 -1.85
N HIS A 14 -4.30 7.18 -2.91
CA HIS A 14 -5.43 6.26 -2.84
C HIS A 14 -5.27 5.12 -3.82
N LEU A 15 -5.67 3.93 -3.42
CA LEU A 15 -5.77 2.80 -4.33
C LEU A 15 -6.92 3.06 -5.31
N GLU A 16 -6.63 3.03 -6.61
CA GLU A 16 -7.64 3.30 -7.63
C GLU A 16 -7.95 2.08 -8.49
N LYS A 17 -6.95 1.29 -8.83
CA LYS A 17 -7.17 0.09 -9.63
C LYS A 17 -6.16 -1.00 -9.32
N ILE A 18 -6.55 -2.23 -9.61
CA ILE A 18 -5.71 -3.41 -9.52
C ILE A 18 -5.79 -4.09 -10.88
N ILE A 19 -4.64 -4.26 -11.53
CA ILE A 19 -4.55 -4.85 -12.87
C ILE A 19 -3.74 -6.14 -12.77
N PHE A 20 -4.28 -7.21 -13.34
CA PHE A 20 -3.55 -8.47 -13.49
C PHE A 20 -2.73 -8.42 -14.78
N ASP A 21 -1.43 -8.62 -14.66
CA ASP A 21 -0.50 -8.67 -15.77
C ASP A 21 -0.48 -10.08 -16.35
N GLU A 22 -0.30 -10.18 -17.67
CA GLU A 22 -0.18 -11.46 -18.40
C GLU A 22 0.96 -12.35 -17.88
N ASN A 23 1.97 -11.76 -17.23
CA ASN A 23 3.09 -12.47 -16.62
C ASN A 23 2.80 -12.97 -15.20
N SER A 24 1.54 -13.04 -14.80
CA SER A 24 1.07 -13.50 -13.48
C SER A 24 1.43 -12.57 -12.31
N ASP A 25 1.77 -11.33 -12.59
CA ASP A 25 1.98 -10.31 -11.57
C ASP A 25 0.80 -9.34 -11.55
N TYR A 26 0.64 -8.66 -10.44
CA TYR A 26 -0.34 -7.59 -10.29
C TYR A 26 0.34 -6.23 -10.34
N VAL A 27 -0.35 -5.26 -10.89
CA VAL A 27 0.04 -3.86 -10.81
C VAL A 27 -1.09 -3.11 -10.14
N VAL A 28 -0.77 -2.40 -9.07
CA VAL A 28 -1.72 -1.51 -8.41
C VAL A 28 -1.54 -0.10 -8.93
N GLY A 29 -2.64 0.55 -9.24
CA GLY A 29 -2.67 1.95 -9.62
C GLY A 29 -3.03 2.79 -8.41
N LEU A 30 -2.11 3.67 -7.99
CA LEU A 30 -2.35 4.63 -6.92
C LEU A 30 -2.62 6.00 -7.52
N ASN A 31 -3.71 6.62 -7.11
CA ASN A 31 -3.98 8.02 -7.43
C ASN A 31 -3.16 8.89 -6.50
N ILE A 32 -2.27 9.69 -7.08
CA ILE A 32 -1.41 10.62 -6.37
C ILE A 32 -1.43 11.94 -7.14
N ARG A 33 -1.91 13.01 -6.51
CA ARG A 33 -2.01 14.33 -7.14
C ARG A 33 -2.79 14.28 -8.48
N GLU A 34 -3.91 13.54 -8.47
CA GLU A 34 -4.83 13.40 -9.62
C GLU A 34 -4.26 12.62 -10.82
N GLU A 35 -3.12 11.97 -10.66
CA GLU A 35 -2.54 11.08 -11.66
C GLU A 35 -2.36 9.68 -11.09
N ILE A 36 -2.33 8.68 -11.97
CA ILE A 36 -2.22 7.28 -11.56
C ILE A 36 -0.80 6.79 -11.76
N TYR A 37 -0.25 6.21 -10.71
CA TYR A 37 1.09 5.63 -10.70
C TYR A 37 1.00 4.14 -10.42
N GLY A 38 1.83 3.36 -11.11
CA GLY A 38 1.81 1.91 -11.01
C GLY A 38 2.89 1.35 -10.08
N LEU A 39 2.50 0.41 -9.24
CA LEU A 39 3.42 -0.34 -8.38
C LEU A 39 3.14 -1.83 -8.56
N LYS A 40 4.20 -2.62 -8.69
CA LYS A 40 4.06 -4.06 -8.85
C LYS A 40 3.81 -4.75 -7.51
N LEU A 41 2.91 -5.73 -7.53
CA LEU A 41 2.71 -6.68 -6.44
C LEU A 41 2.95 -8.09 -6.94
N ASN A 42 3.42 -8.97 -6.07
CA ASN A 42 3.47 -10.40 -6.39
C ASN A 42 2.06 -10.97 -6.50
N SER A 43 1.95 -12.16 -7.09
CA SER A 43 0.65 -12.78 -7.36
C SER A 43 -0.13 -13.11 -6.09
N TYR A 44 0.55 -13.48 -5.02
CA TYR A 44 -0.08 -13.82 -3.74
C TYR A 44 -0.75 -12.57 -3.11
N ASP A 45 0.01 -11.50 -2.95
CA ASP A 45 -0.51 -10.26 -2.36
C ASP A 45 -1.58 -9.62 -3.23
N GLY A 46 -1.37 -9.63 -4.55
CA GLY A 46 -2.34 -9.09 -5.50
C GLY A 46 -3.67 -9.84 -5.48
N THR A 47 -3.63 -11.16 -5.33
CA THR A 47 -4.84 -11.99 -5.22
C THR A 47 -5.61 -11.65 -3.93
N ILE A 48 -4.92 -11.53 -2.81
CA ILE A 48 -5.54 -11.18 -1.53
C ILE A 48 -6.13 -9.76 -1.60
N LEU A 49 -5.38 -8.81 -2.14
CA LEU A 49 -5.86 -7.42 -2.27
C LEU A 49 -7.10 -7.34 -3.16
N THR A 50 -7.13 -8.07 -4.26
CA THR A 50 -8.30 -8.14 -5.14
C THR A 50 -9.50 -8.72 -4.39
N PHE A 51 -9.29 -9.77 -3.60
CA PHE A 51 -10.32 -10.36 -2.75
C PHE A 51 -10.91 -9.33 -1.76
N VAL A 52 -10.06 -8.55 -1.12
CA VAL A 52 -10.47 -7.50 -0.18
C VAL A 52 -11.21 -6.38 -0.90
N ASP A 53 -10.65 -5.92 -2.02
CA ASP A 53 -11.20 -4.80 -2.80
C ASP A 53 -12.58 -5.14 -3.38
N SER A 54 -12.83 -6.40 -3.69
CA SER A 54 -14.14 -6.85 -4.19
C SER A 54 -15.23 -6.97 -3.11
N GLY A 55 -14.90 -6.74 -1.84
CA GLY A 55 -15.83 -6.90 -0.73
C GLY A 55 -15.98 -8.32 -0.21
N CYS A 56 -15.28 -9.30 -0.78
CA CYS A 56 -15.37 -10.70 -0.33
C CYS A 56 -14.89 -10.90 1.11
N ALA A 57 -14.04 -10.03 1.60
CA ALA A 57 -13.55 -10.09 2.97
C ALA A 57 -14.63 -9.80 4.03
N GLU A 58 -15.78 -9.26 3.62
CA GLU A 58 -16.93 -9.02 4.51
C GLU A 58 -17.69 -10.30 4.84
N ASN A 59 -17.41 -11.41 4.16
CA ASN A 59 -18.02 -12.69 4.47
C ASN A 59 -17.56 -13.16 5.87
N PRO A 60 -18.49 -13.36 6.83
CA PRO A 60 -18.11 -13.71 8.22
C PRO A 60 -17.46 -15.08 8.36
N HIS A 61 -17.54 -15.92 7.33
CA HIS A 61 -16.94 -17.27 7.33
C HIS A 61 -15.52 -17.31 6.79
N ILE A 62 -15.01 -16.18 6.26
CA ILE A 62 -13.68 -16.10 5.66
C ILE A 62 -12.88 -15.02 6.37
N ASN A 63 -11.80 -15.44 7.04
CA ASN A 63 -10.87 -14.53 7.69
C ASN A 63 -9.47 -14.72 7.11
N ILE A 64 -8.92 -13.66 6.55
CA ILE A 64 -7.50 -13.63 6.17
C ILE A 64 -6.67 -13.19 7.38
N ILE A 65 -5.38 -13.53 7.35
CA ILE A 65 -4.48 -13.22 8.47
C ILE A 65 -4.44 -11.71 8.80
N HIS A 66 -4.58 -10.86 7.79
CA HIS A 66 -4.59 -9.41 7.98
C HIS A 66 -5.80 -8.94 8.81
N GLN A 67 -6.97 -9.55 8.61
CA GLN A 67 -8.17 -9.27 9.43
C GLN A 67 -7.95 -9.70 10.87
N ILE A 68 -7.34 -10.86 11.06
CA ILE A 68 -7.04 -11.39 12.41
C ILE A 68 -6.09 -10.43 13.12
N LEU A 69 -5.06 -9.93 12.43
CA LEU A 69 -4.13 -8.95 12.99
C LEU A 69 -4.84 -7.67 13.42
N LEU A 70 -5.71 -7.12 12.57
CA LEU A 70 -6.46 -5.91 12.88
C LEU A 70 -7.38 -6.11 14.09
N GLN A 71 -8.07 -7.24 14.15
CA GLN A 71 -8.95 -7.59 15.26
C GLN A 71 -8.15 -7.75 16.56
N PHE A 72 -7.00 -8.40 16.51
CA PHE A 72 -6.12 -8.57 17.65
C PHE A 72 -5.61 -7.21 18.15
N LYS A 73 -5.11 -6.36 17.28
CA LYS A 73 -4.64 -5.02 17.64
C LYS A 73 -5.75 -4.19 18.28
N LYS A 74 -6.95 -4.24 17.70
CA LYS A 74 -8.12 -3.54 18.24
C LYS A 74 -8.49 -4.04 19.64
N SER A 75 -8.39 -5.35 19.89
CA SER A 75 -8.72 -5.93 21.19
C SER A 75 -7.82 -5.43 22.32
N VAL A 76 -6.59 -5.01 21.99
CA VAL A 76 -5.64 -4.42 22.93
C VAL A 76 -5.57 -2.88 22.82
N GLY A 77 -6.51 -2.27 22.10
CA GLY A 77 -6.68 -0.83 22.03
C GLY A 77 -5.88 -0.10 20.96
N PHE A 78 -5.25 -0.81 20.01
CA PHE A 78 -4.52 -0.17 18.93
C PHE A 78 -5.37 -0.06 17.67
N GLU A 79 -5.30 1.09 17.01
CA GLU A 79 -5.93 1.32 15.73
C GLU A 79 -4.87 1.73 14.68
N LEU A 80 -5.02 1.19 13.48
CA LEU A 80 -4.18 1.60 12.35
C LEU A 80 -4.61 2.98 11.88
N GLN A 81 -3.72 3.96 12.01
CA GLN A 81 -4.01 5.36 11.66
C GLN A 81 -3.70 5.65 10.22
N ARG A 82 -2.58 5.14 9.73
CA ARG A 82 -2.13 5.40 8.37
C ARG A 82 -1.08 4.40 7.93
N VAL A 83 -0.93 4.32 6.61
CA VAL A 83 0.11 3.56 5.93
C VAL A 83 0.97 4.55 5.16
N ILE A 84 2.28 4.39 5.23
CA ILE A 84 3.24 5.26 4.54
C ILE A 84 4.14 4.41 3.66
N ILE A 85 4.12 4.66 2.36
CA ILE A 85 5.07 4.04 1.43
C ILE A 85 6.36 4.82 1.55
N GLU A 86 7.35 4.24 2.23
CA GLU A 86 8.47 4.99 2.79
C GLU A 86 9.77 4.80 2.04
N ALA A 87 10.00 3.62 1.45
CA ALA A 87 11.26 3.30 0.82
C ALA A 87 11.10 2.39 -0.38
N LYS A 88 12.02 2.51 -1.32
CA LYS A 88 12.12 1.64 -2.49
C LYS A 88 13.57 1.18 -2.63
N TYR A 89 13.79 -0.13 -2.66
CA TYR A 89 15.10 -0.74 -2.90
C TYR A 89 14.98 -1.67 -4.10
N GLY A 90 15.56 -1.26 -5.24
CA GLY A 90 15.31 -1.95 -6.51
C GLY A 90 13.83 -1.88 -6.88
N ASP A 91 13.18 -3.03 -7.06
CA ASP A 91 11.75 -3.13 -7.38
C ASP A 91 10.89 -3.40 -6.15
N VAL A 92 11.47 -3.37 -4.95
CA VAL A 92 10.79 -3.71 -3.70
C VAL A 92 10.48 -2.45 -2.92
N PHE A 93 9.21 -2.30 -2.55
CA PHE A 93 8.73 -1.19 -1.71
C PHE A 93 8.58 -1.65 -0.27
N TYR A 94 8.92 -0.77 0.65
CA TYR A 94 8.71 -0.95 2.09
C TYR A 94 7.80 0.14 2.61
N CYS A 95 6.89 -0.27 3.47
CA CYS A 95 5.89 0.61 4.04
C CYS A 95 6.00 0.63 5.55
N ARG A 96 5.55 1.73 6.12
CA ARG A 96 5.45 1.90 7.57
C ARG A 96 3.98 1.92 7.95
N LEU A 97 3.63 1.13 8.96
CA LEU A 97 2.31 1.14 9.58
C LEU A 97 2.38 2.00 10.84
N HIS A 98 1.47 2.94 10.96
CA HIS A 98 1.35 3.77 12.15
C HIS A 98 0.11 3.36 12.93
N TRP A 99 0.33 2.82 14.10
CA TRP A 99 -0.71 2.42 15.06
C TRP A 99 -0.76 3.42 16.20
N SER A 100 -1.95 3.69 16.70
CA SER A 100 -2.10 4.54 17.88
C SER A 100 -2.94 3.85 18.95
N HIS A 101 -2.58 4.11 20.21
CA HIS A 101 -3.33 3.72 21.40
C HIS A 101 -3.21 4.86 22.41
N GLU A 102 -4.31 5.55 22.66
CA GLU A 102 -4.34 6.74 23.52
C GLU A 102 -3.27 7.77 23.09
N LYS A 103 -2.20 7.92 23.88
CA LYS A 103 -1.10 8.84 23.60
C LYS A 103 0.15 8.14 23.07
N GLN A 104 0.07 6.85 22.81
CA GLN A 104 1.20 6.04 22.38
C GLN A 104 1.10 5.74 20.88
N ASP A 105 2.19 5.99 20.16
CA ASP A 105 2.31 5.67 18.76
C ASP A 105 3.30 4.52 18.57
N ILE A 106 2.93 3.54 17.76
CA ILE A 106 3.78 2.41 17.42
C ILE A 106 3.90 2.35 15.91
N TYR A 107 5.11 2.08 15.42
CA TYR A 107 5.42 2.00 14.00
C TYR A 107 6.01 0.62 13.70
N ASN A 108 5.51 -0.01 12.63
CA ASN A 108 6.04 -1.26 12.12
C ASN A 108 6.39 -1.11 10.64
N VAL A 109 7.41 -1.79 10.18
CA VAL A 109 7.78 -1.83 8.77
C VAL A 109 7.28 -3.14 8.17
N CYS A 110 6.67 -3.06 6.99
CA CYS A 110 6.15 -4.23 6.29
C CYS A 110 6.28 -4.07 4.76
N SER A 111 5.95 -5.13 4.03
CA SER A 111 5.91 -5.10 2.57
C SER A 111 4.79 -4.22 2.04
N LEU A 112 4.90 -3.79 0.79
CA LEU A 112 3.84 -3.04 0.10
C LEU A 112 2.53 -3.83 0.08
N GLY A 113 2.58 -5.12 -0.22
CA GLY A 113 1.38 -5.96 -0.29
C GLY A 113 0.63 -5.99 1.04
N ASP A 114 1.32 -6.28 2.14
CA ASP A 114 0.70 -6.31 3.46
C ASP A 114 0.12 -4.95 3.84
N ALA A 115 0.85 -3.87 3.55
CA ALA A 115 0.41 -2.52 3.84
C ALA A 115 -0.87 -2.15 3.09
N LEU A 116 -0.94 -2.46 1.80
CA LEU A 116 -2.12 -2.17 0.98
C LEU A 116 -3.34 -2.98 1.41
N ILE A 117 -3.15 -4.24 1.77
CA ILE A 117 -4.22 -5.10 2.27
C ILE A 117 -4.76 -4.54 3.59
N LEU A 118 -3.87 -4.21 4.53
CA LEU A 118 -4.27 -3.62 5.82
C LEU A 118 -4.96 -2.26 5.63
N GLN A 119 -4.47 -1.45 4.72
CA GLN A 119 -5.08 -0.17 4.40
C GLN A 119 -6.50 -0.35 3.83
N ALA A 120 -6.67 -1.28 2.90
CA ALA A 120 -7.98 -1.55 2.30
C ALA A 120 -8.99 -2.08 3.32
N LEU A 121 -8.56 -2.92 4.25
CA LEU A 121 -9.42 -3.46 5.31
C LEU A 121 -9.78 -2.43 6.36
N SER A 122 -8.86 -1.55 6.73
CA SER A 122 -9.06 -0.55 7.79
C SER A 122 -9.61 0.77 7.28
N GLU A 123 -9.50 1.02 5.97
CA GLU A 123 -9.88 2.29 5.33
C GLU A 123 -9.15 3.50 5.92
N CYS A 124 -7.94 3.28 6.44
CA CYS A 124 -7.11 4.35 6.97
C CYS A 124 -6.46 5.16 5.85
N ASP A 125 -5.92 6.31 6.21
CA ASP A 125 -5.19 7.17 5.28
C ASP A 125 -3.92 6.49 4.78
N MET A 126 -3.53 6.81 3.56
CA MET A 126 -2.30 6.32 2.94
C MET A 126 -1.50 7.46 2.35
N PHE A 127 -0.20 7.40 2.55
CA PHE A 127 0.73 8.42 2.07
C PHE A 127 1.93 7.77 1.40
N VAL A 128 2.56 8.51 0.52
CA VAL A 128 3.88 8.17 -0.04
C VAL A 128 4.84 9.30 0.29
N VAL A 129 6.07 8.93 0.65
CA VAL A 129 7.14 9.91 0.89
C VAL A 129 7.56 10.51 -0.46
N ASP A 130 7.81 11.82 -0.49
CA ASP A 130 8.15 12.53 -1.73
C ASP A 130 9.34 11.93 -2.49
N PHE A 131 10.34 11.47 -1.77
CA PHE A 131 11.51 10.79 -2.36
C PHE A 131 11.12 9.52 -3.12
N VAL A 132 10.18 8.74 -2.60
CA VAL A 132 9.67 7.54 -3.28
C VAL A 132 8.76 7.92 -4.45
N PHE A 133 7.92 8.93 -4.26
CA PHE A 133 7.02 9.41 -5.30
C PHE A 133 7.76 9.76 -6.59
N LYS A 134 8.93 10.38 -6.49
CA LYS A 134 9.76 10.75 -7.65
C LYS A 134 10.29 9.55 -8.41
N GLN A 135 10.22 8.37 -7.83
CA GLN A 135 10.70 7.11 -8.43
C GLN A 135 9.57 6.26 -9.00
N LEU A 136 8.32 6.71 -8.90
CA LEU A 136 7.17 5.95 -9.39
C LEU A 136 6.93 6.19 -10.87
N ASP A 137 6.47 5.14 -11.55
CA ASP A 137 6.11 5.18 -12.95
C ASP A 137 4.62 5.46 -13.12
N LYS A 138 4.29 6.37 -14.03
CA LYS A 138 2.90 6.66 -14.37
C LYS A 138 2.30 5.56 -15.22
N PHE A 139 1.00 5.32 -15.05
CA PHE A 139 0.22 4.63 -16.05
C PHE A 139 0.04 5.54 -17.27
N ASP A 140 0.11 4.95 -18.48
CA ASP A 140 -0.30 5.63 -19.68
C ASP A 140 -1.84 5.58 -19.86
N GLU A 141 -2.35 6.19 -20.93
CA GLU A 141 -3.78 6.27 -21.20
C GLU A 141 -4.44 4.90 -21.40
N ASP A 142 -3.66 3.87 -21.77
CA ASP A 142 -4.14 2.50 -21.95
C ASP A 142 -4.14 1.69 -20.66
N GLY A 143 -3.72 2.30 -19.55
CA GLY A 143 -3.68 1.65 -18.24
C GLY A 143 -2.47 0.77 -18.00
N PHE A 144 -1.48 0.82 -18.87
CA PHE A 144 -0.21 0.11 -18.73
C PHE A 144 0.90 1.08 -18.33
N MET A 145 1.88 0.59 -17.59
CA MET A 145 3.08 1.37 -17.33
C MET A 145 3.93 1.42 -18.60
N SER A 146 4.46 2.59 -18.91
CA SER A 146 5.26 2.80 -20.11
C SER A 146 6.43 1.84 -20.27
N ASN A 147 6.95 1.31 -19.15
CA ASN A 147 8.06 0.37 -19.14
C ASN A 147 7.68 -1.07 -19.53
N PHE A 148 6.39 -1.39 -19.65
CA PHE A 148 5.95 -2.73 -20.07
C PHE A 148 5.97 -2.90 -21.58
N GLU A 149 5.91 -1.84 -22.36
CA GLU A 149 5.96 -1.90 -23.81
C GLU A 149 7.34 -2.35 -24.33
N ASP A 150 8.39 -2.12 -23.55
CA ASP A 150 9.76 -2.46 -23.91
C ASP A 150 10.09 -3.96 -23.78
N TYR A 151 9.15 -4.78 -23.30
CA TYR A 151 9.35 -6.21 -23.04
C TYR A 151 8.56 -7.12 -23.98
N THR A 152 7.93 -6.57 -24.98
CA THR A 152 7.22 -7.35 -26.01
C THR A 152 8.06 -7.54 -27.24
#